data_bd09b9e6f4da0865369a45be691b8afc
#
_entry.id   bd09b9e6f4da0865369a45be691b8afc
#
_cell.length_a   1.000
_cell.length_b   1.000
_cell.length_c   1.000
_cell.angle_alpha   90.00
_cell.angle_beta   90.00
_cell.angle_gamma   90.00
#
_symmetry.space_group_name_H-M   'P 1'
#
loop_
_entity.id
_entity.type
_entity.pdbx_description
1 polymer ?
#
loop_
_entity_poly.entity_id
_entity_poly.type
_entity_poly.pdbx_seq_one_letter_code
_entity_poly.pdbx_strand_id
1 'polypeptide(L)' 'MNKIIEILQDIRPGVDWEAATAIIDDGLLDSFDVISLVGELEEAFGVRIGLEHLEPENFNSVGAIKALVEGLGA' A
#
# COMPACT_ATOMS: atom_id res chain seq x y z
N MET A 1 4.12 15.85 -1.29
CA MET A 1 3.19 14.84 -1.81
C MET A 1 3.47 13.50 -1.19
N ASN A 2 2.44 12.71 -0.98
CA ASN A 2 2.60 11.40 -0.37
C ASN A 2 3.04 10.37 -1.41
N LYS A 3 4.21 9.79 -1.23
CA LYS A 3 4.76 8.80 -2.16
C LYS A 3 3.86 7.56 -2.28
N ILE A 4 3.23 7.17 -1.19
CA ILE A 4 2.32 6.01 -1.19
C ILE A 4 1.13 6.28 -2.09
N ILE A 5 0.56 7.48 -2.00
CA ILE A 5 -0.57 7.85 -2.86
C ILE A 5 -0.14 7.87 -4.33
N GLU A 6 1.04 8.35 -4.64
CA GLU A 6 1.56 8.34 -6.01
C GLU A 6 1.66 6.92 -6.55
N ILE A 7 2.16 6.00 -5.73
CA ILE A 7 2.27 4.58 -6.12
C ILE A 7 0.89 3.99 -6.38
N LEU A 8 -0.07 4.26 -5.50
CA LEU A 8 -1.43 3.74 -5.65
C LEU A 8 -2.11 4.31 -6.89
N GLN A 9 -1.90 5.59 -7.20
CA GLN A 9 -2.46 6.20 -8.39
C GLN A 9 -1.87 5.59 -9.66
N ASP A 10 -0.62 5.19 -9.64
CA ASP A 10 0.01 4.51 -10.77
C ASP A 10 -0.58 3.12 -10.99
N ILE A 11 -0.89 2.41 -9.91
CA ILE A 11 -1.45 1.07 -9.98
C ILE A 11 -2.91 1.12 -10.41
N ARG A 12 -3.69 1.99 -9.80
CA ARG A 12 -5.10 2.15 -10.12
C ARG A 12 -5.50 3.62 -10.02
N PRO A 13 -5.48 4.33 -11.16
CA PRO A 13 -5.87 5.74 -11.18
C PRO A 13 -7.39 5.91 -11.02
N GLY A 14 -7.78 7.08 -10.55
CA GLY A 14 -9.20 7.43 -10.44
C GLY A 14 -9.84 7.09 -9.11
N VAL A 15 -9.07 6.61 -8.14
CA VAL A 15 -9.56 6.31 -6.79
C VAL A 15 -9.11 7.43 -5.84
N ASP A 16 -9.97 7.83 -4.93
CA ASP A 16 -9.61 8.77 -3.87
C ASP A 16 -8.92 7.98 -2.74
N TRP A 17 -7.63 7.79 -2.88
CA TRP A 17 -6.86 6.95 -1.96
C TRP A 17 -6.77 7.54 -0.56
N GLU A 18 -6.80 8.88 -0.43
CA GLU A 18 -6.76 9.52 0.88
C GLU A 18 -8.01 9.21 1.71
N ALA A 19 -9.15 9.09 1.06
CA ALA A 19 -10.42 8.81 1.73
C ALA A 19 -10.65 7.32 1.95
N ALA A 20 -9.89 6.45 1.28
CA ALA A 20 -10.09 5.01 1.36
C ALA A 20 -9.65 4.46 2.72
N THR A 21 -10.53 3.72 3.38
CA THR A 21 -10.27 3.13 4.70
C THR A 21 -10.37 1.61 4.71
N ALA A 22 -10.78 1.00 3.61
CA ALA A 22 -10.94 -0.44 3.48
C ALA A 22 -10.50 -0.89 2.09
N ILE A 23 -9.30 -0.49 1.70
CA ILE A 23 -8.75 -0.74 0.35
C ILE A 23 -8.84 -2.22 -0.02
N ILE A 24 -8.42 -3.09 0.88
CA ILE A 24 -8.43 -4.53 0.63
C ILE A 24 -9.82 -5.11 0.82
N ASP A 25 -10.48 -4.75 1.91
CA ASP A 25 -11.81 -5.29 2.24
C ASP A 25 -12.86 -4.88 1.22
N ASP A 26 -12.75 -3.68 0.65
CA ASP A 26 -13.67 -3.19 -0.39
C ASP A 26 -13.27 -3.65 -1.80
N GLY A 27 -12.15 -4.35 -1.93
CA GLY A 27 -11.71 -4.85 -3.23
C GLY A 27 -11.20 -3.79 -4.17
N LEU A 28 -10.68 -2.67 -3.65
CA LEU A 28 -10.11 -1.61 -4.50
C LEU A 28 -8.80 -2.07 -5.15
N LEU A 29 -8.11 -3.01 -4.52
CA LEU A 29 -6.93 -3.67 -5.08
C LEU A 29 -7.17 -5.17 -5.04
N ASP A 30 -6.82 -5.87 -6.13
CA ASP A 30 -6.85 -7.33 -6.15
C ASP A 30 -5.47 -7.87 -5.74
N SER A 31 -5.31 -9.21 -5.75
CA SER A 31 -4.05 -9.85 -5.35
C SER A 31 -2.87 -9.40 -6.20
N PHE A 32 -3.10 -9.21 -7.49
CA PHE A 32 -2.07 -8.76 -8.42
C PHE A 32 -1.62 -7.35 -8.09
N ASP A 33 -2.59 -6.48 -7.81
CA ASP A 33 -2.32 -5.09 -7.46
C ASP A 33 -1.53 -5.00 -6.15
N VAL A 34 -1.86 -5.86 -5.18
CA VAL A 34 -1.15 -5.90 -3.90
C VAL A 34 0.31 -6.29 -4.11
N ILE A 35 0.57 -7.29 -4.96
CA ILE A 35 1.93 -7.72 -5.26
C ILE A 35 2.71 -6.57 -5.91
N SER A 36 2.09 -5.87 -6.85
CA SER A 36 2.71 -4.71 -7.49
C SER A 36 3.00 -3.60 -6.48
N LEU A 37 2.04 -3.34 -5.59
CA LEU A 37 2.18 -2.34 -4.54
C LEU A 37 3.36 -2.68 -3.63
N VAL A 38 3.47 -3.93 -3.20
CA VAL A 38 4.56 -4.37 -2.33
C VAL A 38 5.91 -4.11 -3.00
N GLY A 39 6.07 -4.50 -4.27
CA GLY A 39 7.30 -4.28 -5.01
C GLY A 39 7.66 -2.80 -5.12
N GLU A 40 6.67 -1.96 -5.39
CA GLU A 40 6.88 -0.52 -5.51
C GLU A 40 7.27 0.10 -4.17
N LEU A 41 6.63 -0.34 -3.07
CA LEU A 41 6.94 0.15 -1.74
C LEU A 41 8.35 -0.25 -1.33
N GLU A 42 8.75 -1.48 -1.60
CA GLU A 42 10.10 -1.96 -1.28
C GLU A 42 11.15 -1.12 -2.00
N GLU A 43 10.93 -0.84 -3.27
CA GLU A 43 11.86 -0.05 -4.07
C GLU A 43 11.88 1.41 -3.62
N ALA A 44 10.72 2.00 -3.41
CA ALA A 44 10.60 3.42 -3.09
C ALA A 44 11.15 3.78 -1.71
N PHE A 45 10.96 2.89 -0.74
CA PHE A 45 11.33 3.16 0.66
C PHE A 45 12.54 2.37 1.14
N GLY A 46 13.07 1.49 0.31
CA GLY A 46 14.22 0.68 0.71
C GLY A 46 13.94 -0.28 1.84
N VAL A 47 12.73 -0.81 1.91
CA VAL A 47 12.30 -1.74 2.96
C VAL A 47 12.02 -3.11 2.37
N ARG A 48 11.90 -4.12 3.22
CA ARG A 48 11.54 -5.48 2.80
C ARG A 48 10.22 -5.86 3.46
N ILE A 49 9.22 -6.17 2.64
CA ILE A 49 7.89 -6.54 3.11
C ILE A 49 7.73 -8.06 2.91
N GLY A 50 7.78 -8.80 4.00
CA GLY A 50 7.63 -10.25 3.96
C GLY A 50 6.17 -10.68 3.94
N LEU A 51 5.94 -11.97 3.70
CA LEU A 51 4.59 -12.53 3.64
C LEU A 51 3.83 -12.33 4.95
N GLU A 52 4.53 -12.29 6.08
CA GLU A 52 3.91 -12.07 7.39
C GLU A 52 3.26 -10.70 7.52
N HIS A 53 3.61 -9.76 6.66
CA HIS A 53 3.04 -8.42 6.67
C HIS A 53 1.85 -8.26 5.73
N LEU A 54 1.54 -9.28 4.92
CA LEU A 54 0.47 -9.22 3.92
C LEU A 54 -0.89 -9.52 4.52
N GLU A 55 -1.31 -8.65 5.43
CA GLU A 55 -2.61 -8.74 6.08
C GLU A 55 -3.46 -7.53 5.67
N PRO A 56 -4.78 -7.71 5.50
CA PRO A 56 -5.65 -6.61 5.07
C PRO A 56 -5.51 -5.36 5.94
N GLU A 57 -5.37 -5.52 7.24
CA GLU A 57 -5.25 -4.39 8.16
C GLU A 57 -4.03 -3.52 7.90
N ASN A 58 -2.97 -4.08 7.31
CA ASN A 58 -1.77 -3.33 6.97
C ASN A 58 -1.90 -2.54 5.68
N PHE A 59 -2.90 -2.84 4.86
CA PHE A 59 -3.04 -2.28 3.52
C PHE A 59 -4.41 -1.64 3.27
N ASN A 60 -5.26 -1.54 4.28
CA ASN A 60 -6.61 -1.00 4.11
C ASN A 60 -6.67 0.52 3.96
N SER A 61 -5.60 1.22 4.27
CA SER A 61 -5.57 2.68 4.11
C SER A 61 -4.14 3.15 3.85
N VAL A 62 -4.03 4.36 3.32
CA VAL A 62 -2.72 5.00 3.13
C VAL A 62 -1.99 5.14 4.47
N GLY A 63 -2.72 5.49 5.52
CA GLY A 63 -2.15 5.59 6.87
C GLY A 63 -1.61 4.27 7.38
N ALA A 64 -2.31 3.16 7.13
CA ALA A 64 -1.86 1.84 7.54
C ALA A 64 -0.60 1.44 6.77
N ILE A 65 -0.57 1.69 5.46
CA ILE A 65 0.61 1.40 4.63
C ILE A 65 1.80 2.22 5.10
N LYS A 66 1.58 3.50 5.41
CA LYS A 66 2.64 4.36 5.90
C LYS A 66 3.21 3.84 7.23
N ALA A 67 2.32 3.44 8.15
CA ALA A 67 2.75 2.89 9.44
C ALA A 67 3.57 1.61 9.24
N LEU A 68 3.17 0.77 8.29
CA LEU A 68 3.88 -0.46 7.98
C LEU A 68 5.31 -0.16 7.50
N VAL A 69 5.47 0.70 6.50
CA VAL A 69 6.80 0.99 5.96
C VAL A 69 7.68 1.71 6.98
N GLU A 70 7.12 2.58 7.79
CA GLU A 70 7.87 3.25 8.86
C GLU A 70 8.33 2.25 9.91
N GLY A 71 7.49 1.29 10.25
CA GLY A 71 7.83 0.22 11.17
C GLY A 71 8.94 -0.70 10.64
N LEU A 72 9.12 -0.74 9.33
CA LEU A 72 10.17 -1.54 8.69
C LEU A 72 11.48 -0.76 8.49
N GLY A 73 11.54 0.48 8.92
CA GLY A 73 12.76 1.27 8.90
C GLY A 73 12.81 2.38 7.86
N ALA A 74 11.70 2.63 7.21
CA ALA A 74 11.65 3.72 6.22
C ALA A 74 11.59 5.09 6.89
#